data_ca3898e57902164be197858f45e5ac90
#
_entry.id   ca3898e57902164be197858f45e5ac90
#
_cell.length_a   1.000
_cell.length_b   1.000
_cell.length_c   1.000
_cell.angle_alpha   90.00
_cell.angle_beta   90.00
_cell.angle_gamma   90.00
#
_symmetry.space_group_name_H-M   'P 1'
#
loop_
_entity.id
_entity.type
_entity.pdbx_description
1 polymer ?
#
loop_
_entity_poly.entity_id
_entity_poly.type
_entity_poly.pdbx_seq_one_letter_code
_entity_poly.pdbx_strand_id
1 'polypeptide(L)'
;MVFGYKDDWDKLTDRMGFWIDSKNYYITSDPHYMESLWQILARVWNKNLLYEDFKVVPYCARCGTSLSSFEVALGYNNVTENSVYLKFKLKPGQKIKTESGAFNTTGKTYIVSWTTTPWTLPGNVALAAGEKINYEILTLKDGEVYIFAKDLKDSLNIEAPKEKSEFTSGKNLAGLEYEPLFDVSQLKSKNSYKVYTAGFVNTEEGTGVVHIAPMYGVDDFNLGNAAGLPKVHTVDLSGRFVGNFGAGLKGKPVKSPETENIIFAYLKNTGSLFKTKKHEHDYPFCWRCKSPLLYYAKTSWFIRMEKLKKKLIGNNNKINWIPGHIKQGRFGEWLREVKDWAISRERYWGTPLPIWRCKDCSYEYAAGSLSAFDALSPKKLNKYIFLRHGEAENNRQGIISCYPERKKYPLTIEGARQIEKLIPWFKKKKIDLVFSSDILRAKETAQIVSGGVGKKVVYDKRLREHDFGSYNGQKAEKWHAFFGHKMNQYAMK
;
A
#
# COMPACT_ATOMS: atom_id res chain seq x y z
N MET A 1 -12.21 14.48 -18.91
CA MET A 1 -12.30 15.18 -17.60
C MET A 1 -11.03 16.00 -17.33
N VAL A 2 -9.82 15.43 -17.23
CA VAL A 2 -8.56 16.16 -16.90
C VAL A 2 -8.28 17.30 -17.87
N PHE A 3 -8.32 17.05 -19.19
CA PHE A 3 -8.08 18.08 -20.19
C PHE A 3 -9.15 19.19 -20.22
N GLY A 4 -10.40 18.90 -19.82
CA GLY A 4 -11.42 19.96 -19.65
C GLY A 4 -11.07 20.94 -18.53
N TYR A 5 -10.49 20.45 -17.42
CA TYR A 5 -9.98 21.35 -16.37
C TYR A 5 -8.74 22.14 -16.81
N LYS A 6 -7.92 21.59 -17.72
CA LYS A 6 -6.80 22.34 -18.30
C LYS A 6 -7.29 23.60 -19.04
N ASP A 7 -8.32 23.45 -19.86
CA ASP A 7 -8.89 24.59 -20.60
C ASP A 7 -9.42 25.68 -19.66
N ASP A 8 -10.00 25.29 -18.53
CA ASP A 8 -10.47 26.24 -17.50
C ASP A 8 -9.28 26.93 -16.82
N TRP A 9 -8.19 26.20 -16.56
CA TRP A 9 -6.94 26.77 -16.02
C TRP A 9 -6.27 27.71 -17.03
N ASP A 10 -6.20 27.37 -18.31
CA ASP A 10 -5.62 28.25 -19.34
C ASP A 10 -6.37 29.57 -19.41
N LYS A 11 -7.71 29.55 -19.44
CA LYS A 11 -8.54 30.75 -19.41
C LYS A 11 -8.31 31.61 -18.16
N LEU A 12 -8.15 30.98 -17.00
CA LEU A 12 -7.87 31.68 -15.76
C LEU A 12 -6.47 32.31 -15.80
N THR A 13 -5.47 31.60 -16.31
CA THR A 13 -4.09 32.05 -16.45
C THR A 13 -4.00 33.28 -17.37
N ASP A 14 -4.66 33.21 -18.54
CA ASP A 14 -4.76 34.34 -19.48
C ASP A 14 -5.46 35.53 -18.83
N ARG A 15 -6.55 35.30 -18.12
CA ARG A 15 -7.29 36.36 -17.42
C ARG A 15 -6.48 37.04 -16.31
N MET A 16 -5.62 36.30 -15.63
CA MET A 16 -4.72 36.86 -14.62
C MET A 16 -3.52 37.62 -15.22
N GLY A 17 -3.36 37.62 -16.54
CA GLY A 17 -2.29 38.33 -17.24
C GLY A 17 -0.92 37.63 -17.16
N PHE A 18 -0.87 36.33 -16.97
CA PHE A 18 0.37 35.57 -17.08
C PHE A 18 0.81 35.46 -18.54
N TRP A 19 2.01 35.91 -18.84
CA TRP A 19 2.60 35.85 -20.18
C TRP A 19 3.37 34.55 -20.35
N ILE A 20 2.64 33.47 -20.54
CA ILE A 20 3.18 32.13 -20.81
C ILE A 20 2.59 31.60 -22.11
N ASP A 21 3.34 30.73 -22.80
CA ASP A 21 2.86 30.03 -23.97
C ASP A 21 2.01 28.82 -23.54
N SER A 22 0.72 29.07 -23.33
CA SER A 22 -0.26 28.02 -22.97
C SER A 22 -0.53 27.00 -24.08
N LYS A 23 -0.04 27.24 -25.29
CA LYS A 23 -0.19 26.33 -26.43
C LYS A 23 0.96 25.32 -26.55
N ASN A 24 2.17 25.71 -26.14
CA ASN A 24 3.36 24.86 -26.17
C ASN A 24 3.76 24.39 -24.77
N TYR A 25 2.86 23.73 -24.09
CA TYR A 25 3.10 23.11 -22.79
C TYR A 25 3.66 21.70 -22.94
N TYR A 26 4.38 21.20 -21.95
CA TYR A 26 4.68 19.79 -21.84
C TYR A 26 3.76 19.09 -20.84
N ILE A 27 3.46 17.83 -21.13
CA ILE A 27 2.57 17.04 -20.30
C ILE A 27 3.19 15.65 -20.06
N THR A 28 3.16 15.19 -18.80
CA THR A 28 3.84 13.95 -18.42
C THR A 28 3.20 12.66 -18.98
N SER A 29 2.01 12.76 -19.56
CA SER A 29 1.35 11.69 -20.32
C SER A 29 1.66 11.71 -21.82
N ASP A 30 2.45 12.66 -22.32
CA ASP A 30 2.87 12.70 -23.70
C ASP A 30 3.87 11.59 -24.01
N PRO A 31 3.73 10.84 -25.12
CA PRO A 31 4.65 9.76 -25.49
C PRO A 31 6.11 10.20 -25.62
N HIS A 32 6.39 11.40 -26.13
CA HIS A 32 7.75 11.93 -26.25
C HIS A 32 8.37 12.23 -24.87
N TYR A 33 7.56 12.78 -23.95
CA TYR A 33 7.99 12.95 -22.57
C TYR A 33 8.29 11.60 -21.91
N MET A 34 7.39 10.63 -22.07
CA MET A 34 7.55 9.28 -21.51
C MET A 34 8.82 8.62 -22.04
N GLU A 35 9.06 8.67 -23.34
CA GLU A 35 10.24 8.06 -23.98
C GLU A 35 11.55 8.71 -23.49
N SER A 36 11.57 10.03 -23.34
CA SER A 36 12.72 10.75 -22.78
C SER A 36 13.03 10.30 -21.35
N LEU A 37 12.00 10.15 -20.52
CA LEU A 37 12.16 9.65 -19.16
C LEU A 37 12.58 8.18 -19.12
N TRP A 38 12.05 7.34 -20.02
CA TRP A 38 12.41 5.93 -20.14
C TRP A 38 13.89 5.75 -20.52
N GLN A 39 14.43 6.59 -21.40
CA GLN A 39 15.87 6.61 -21.72
C GLN A 39 16.72 6.87 -20.46
N ILE A 40 16.30 7.81 -19.62
CA ILE A 40 17.00 8.12 -18.36
C ILE A 40 16.92 6.92 -17.43
N LEU A 41 15.74 6.34 -17.23
CA LEU A 41 15.56 5.19 -16.35
C LEU A 41 16.34 3.96 -16.84
N ALA A 42 16.38 3.69 -18.13
CA ALA A 42 17.19 2.61 -18.70
C ALA A 42 18.70 2.83 -18.48
N ARG A 43 19.19 4.08 -18.56
CA ARG A 43 20.58 4.41 -18.22
C ARG A 43 20.88 4.18 -16.74
N VAL A 44 19.93 4.51 -15.84
CA VAL A 44 20.04 4.26 -14.40
C VAL A 44 20.04 2.76 -14.12
N TRP A 45 19.17 2.01 -14.80
CA TRP A 45 19.10 0.56 -14.75
C TRP A 45 20.43 -0.10 -15.16
N ASN A 46 20.96 0.25 -16.32
CA ASN A 46 22.21 -0.29 -16.85
C ASN A 46 23.43 0.00 -15.95
N LYS A 47 23.33 0.98 -15.06
CA LYS A 47 24.34 1.27 -14.03
C LYS A 47 24.10 0.51 -12.72
N ASN A 48 23.14 -0.42 -12.66
CA ASN A 48 22.73 -1.15 -11.45
C ASN A 48 22.35 -0.21 -10.28
N LEU A 49 21.74 0.93 -10.63
CA LEU A 49 21.27 1.91 -9.64
C LEU A 49 19.77 1.84 -9.40
N LEU A 50 19.00 1.18 -10.26
CA LEU A 50 17.56 1.00 -10.10
C LEU A 50 17.28 -0.40 -9.55
N TYR A 51 16.46 -0.52 -8.52
CA TYR A 51 16.12 -1.78 -7.88
C TYR A 51 14.75 -1.73 -7.21
N GLU A 52 14.13 -2.88 -7.05
CA GLU A 52 12.89 -3.04 -6.30
C GLU A 52 13.20 -3.54 -4.89
N ASP A 53 12.57 -2.95 -3.88
CA ASP A 53 12.64 -3.41 -2.50
C ASP A 53 11.39 -2.99 -1.73
N PHE A 54 11.23 -3.54 -0.53
CA PHE A 54 10.22 -3.09 0.42
C PHE A 54 10.65 -1.81 1.12
N LYS A 55 9.71 -0.91 1.31
CA LYS A 55 9.85 0.22 2.22
C LYS A 55 8.58 0.40 3.01
N VAL A 56 8.73 0.58 4.32
CA VAL A 56 7.61 1.02 5.16
C VAL A 56 7.33 2.47 4.85
N VAL A 57 6.12 2.74 4.41
CA VAL A 57 5.67 4.07 3.99
C VAL A 57 4.33 4.40 4.64
N PRO A 58 4.06 5.68 4.92
CA PRO A 58 2.71 6.12 5.28
C PRO A 58 1.76 5.83 4.11
N TYR A 59 0.72 5.07 4.38
CA TYR A 59 -0.21 4.56 3.38
C TYR A 59 -1.65 4.89 3.74
N CYS A 60 -2.41 5.42 2.80
CA CYS A 60 -3.85 5.63 2.96
C CYS A 60 -4.62 4.47 2.33
N ALA A 61 -5.19 3.60 3.15
CA ALA A 61 -5.97 2.46 2.69
C ALA A 61 -7.24 2.87 1.91
N ARG A 62 -7.86 4.00 2.26
CA ARG A 62 -9.04 4.52 1.55
C ARG A 62 -8.71 5.06 0.16
N CYS A 63 -7.60 5.79 0.02
CA CYS A 63 -7.17 6.33 -1.27
C CYS A 63 -6.33 5.33 -2.08
N GLY A 64 -5.91 4.20 -1.49
CA GLY A 64 -5.08 3.19 -2.14
C GLY A 64 -3.69 3.69 -2.54
N THR A 65 -3.09 4.63 -1.80
CA THR A 65 -1.82 5.25 -2.19
C THR A 65 -0.91 5.53 -1.00
N SER A 66 0.39 5.44 -1.26
CA SER A 66 1.44 5.90 -0.34
C SER A 66 1.54 7.42 -0.38
N LEU A 67 1.90 8.03 0.74
CA LEU A 67 2.09 9.46 0.88
C LEU A 67 3.57 9.79 1.04
N SER A 68 3.97 10.97 0.53
CA SER A 68 5.29 11.55 0.81
C SER A 68 5.34 12.19 2.20
N SER A 69 6.53 12.42 2.72
CA SER A 69 6.72 13.08 4.03
C SER A 69 6.01 14.44 4.11
N PHE A 70 6.02 15.22 3.01
CA PHE A 70 5.32 16.50 2.93
C PHE A 70 3.80 16.33 3.04
N GLU A 71 3.22 15.36 2.33
CA GLU A 71 1.76 15.09 2.37
C GLU A 71 1.33 14.59 3.76
N VAL A 72 2.18 13.86 4.46
CA VAL A 72 1.95 13.41 5.84
C VAL A 72 1.97 14.58 6.80
N ALA A 73 2.94 15.49 6.68
CA ALA A 73 3.09 16.68 7.54
C ALA A 73 1.84 17.57 7.53
N LEU A 74 1.07 17.57 6.42
CA LEU A 74 -0.17 18.34 6.30
C LEU A 74 -1.37 17.72 7.02
N GLY A 75 -1.23 16.53 7.58
CA GLY A 75 -2.35 15.74 8.08
C GLY A 75 -2.24 15.30 9.55
N TYR A 76 -1.30 15.80 10.32
CA TYR A 76 -1.23 15.48 11.74
C TYR A 76 -2.38 16.11 12.52
N ASN A 77 -3.00 15.28 13.38
CA ASN A 77 -3.98 15.73 14.35
C ASN A 77 -3.66 15.11 15.70
N ASN A 78 -3.90 15.86 16.78
CA ASN A 78 -3.85 15.33 18.11
C ASN A 78 -5.07 14.43 18.35
N VAL A 79 -4.84 13.21 18.82
CA VAL A 79 -5.88 12.21 19.06
C VAL A 79 -5.67 11.52 20.39
N THR A 80 -6.78 11.10 21.02
CA THR A 80 -6.76 10.26 22.21
C THR A 80 -7.18 8.85 21.81
N GLU A 81 -6.22 7.94 21.70
CA GLU A 81 -6.46 6.51 21.39
C GLU A 81 -6.23 5.64 22.65
N ASN A 82 -6.61 4.37 22.57
CA ASN A 82 -6.25 3.42 23.61
C ASN A 82 -4.84 2.89 23.36
N SER A 83 -3.98 2.99 24.35
CA SER A 83 -2.73 2.24 24.38
C SER A 83 -2.93 0.95 25.19
N VAL A 84 -2.18 -0.08 24.85
CA VAL A 84 -2.31 -1.39 25.47
C VAL A 84 -0.96 -1.87 25.99
N TYR A 85 -0.95 -2.35 27.22
CA TYR A 85 0.15 -3.04 27.86
C TYR A 85 -0.11 -4.54 27.81
N LEU A 86 0.88 -5.31 27.43
CA LEU A 86 0.79 -6.72 27.03
C LEU A 86 1.76 -7.58 27.82
N LYS A 87 1.32 -8.78 28.20
CA LYS A 87 2.16 -9.81 28.81
C LYS A 87 2.58 -10.82 27.74
N PHE A 88 3.86 -10.83 27.38
CA PHE A 88 4.44 -11.85 26.52
C PHE A 88 5.05 -12.95 27.38
N LYS A 89 4.41 -14.11 27.38
CA LYS A 89 4.80 -15.25 28.22
C LYS A 89 6.09 -15.86 27.72
N LEU A 90 7.14 -15.85 28.53
CA LEU A 90 8.39 -16.52 28.23
C LEU A 90 8.27 -18.04 28.34
N LYS A 91 8.98 -18.77 27.48
CA LYS A 91 9.13 -20.21 27.65
C LYS A 91 9.83 -20.51 28.97
N PRO A 92 9.40 -21.52 29.72
CA PRO A 92 10.03 -21.87 30.99
C PRO A 92 11.42 -22.47 30.82
N GLY A 93 12.24 -22.38 31.87
CA GLY A 93 13.56 -23.01 31.93
C GLY A 93 14.69 -22.23 31.25
N GLN A 94 14.40 -21.00 30.76
CA GLN A 94 15.44 -20.14 30.20
C GLN A 94 16.19 -19.37 31.31
N LYS A 95 17.48 -19.17 31.12
CA LYS A 95 18.37 -18.54 32.12
C LYS A 95 18.64 -17.09 31.77
N ILE A 96 18.35 -16.18 32.67
CA ILE A 96 18.65 -14.74 32.55
C ILE A 96 19.77 -14.42 33.57
N LYS A 97 20.89 -13.86 33.09
CA LYS A 97 21.93 -13.37 33.98
C LYS A 97 21.46 -12.12 34.69
N THR A 98 21.53 -12.08 36.04
CA THR A 98 21.17 -10.93 36.86
C THR A 98 22.37 -10.40 37.63
N GLU A 99 22.25 -9.25 38.24
CA GLU A 99 23.28 -8.67 39.12
C GLU A 99 23.58 -9.57 40.33
N SER A 100 22.55 -10.29 40.81
CA SER A 100 22.67 -11.22 41.97
C SER A 100 22.96 -12.68 41.60
N GLY A 101 23.18 -12.99 40.27
CA GLY A 101 23.46 -14.33 39.79
C GLY A 101 22.67 -14.69 38.53
N ALA A 102 21.68 -15.55 38.64
CA ALA A 102 20.82 -15.96 37.52
C ALA A 102 19.41 -16.21 37.94
N PHE A 103 18.49 -15.75 37.12
CA PHE A 103 17.04 -16.02 37.22
C PHE A 103 16.64 -17.06 36.17
N ASN A 104 15.86 -18.07 36.56
CA ASN A 104 15.31 -19.05 35.64
C ASN A 104 13.82 -18.74 35.37
N THR A 105 13.45 -18.64 34.11
CA THR A 105 12.06 -18.38 33.73
C THR A 105 11.14 -19.54 34.12
N THR A 106 9.92 -19.19 34.55
CA THR A 106 8.87 -20.15 34.90
C THR A 106 7.72 -20.06 33.90
N GLY A 107 6.71 -20.91 34.04
CA GLY A 107 5.47 -20.81 33.26
C GLY A 107 4.63 -19.55 33.56
N LYS A 108 5.03 -18.73 34.56
CA LYS A 108 4.42 -17.47 34.94
C LYS A 108 5.35 -16.27 34.77
N THR A 109 6.37 -16.37 33.90
CA THR A 109 7.32 -15.27 33.62
C THR A 109 6.90 -14.56 32.32
N TYR A 110 6.74 -13.25 32.40
CA TYR A 110 6.26 -12.41 31.29
C TYR A 110 7.18 -11.20 31.05
N ILE A 111 7.42 -10.89 29.79
CA ILE A 111 7.94 -9.58 29.40
C ILE A 111 6.74 -8.67 29.14
N VAL A 112 6.74 -7.49 29.73
CA VAL A 112 5.69 -6.50 29.52
C VAL A 112 6.09 -5.56 28.40
N SER A 113 5.26 -5.44 27.36
CA SER A 113 5.44 -4.50 26.25
C SER A 113 4.25 -3.58 26.12
N TRP A 114 4.42 -2.47 25.44
CA TRP A 114 3.40 -1.43 25.26
C TRP A 114 3.29 -1.04 23.77
N THR A 115 2.06 -0.72 23.34
CA THR A 115 1.82 -0.18 22.00
C THR A 115 0.58 0.70 21.93
N THR A 116 0.59 1.70 21.04
CA THR A 116 -0.56 2.54 20.64
C THR A 116 -1.27 2.00 19.40
N THR A 117 -0.74 0.94 18.79
CA THR A 117 -1.26 0.37 17.55
C THR A 117 -1.60 -1.12 17.71
N PRO A 118 -2.65 -1.48 18.51
CA PRO A 118 -2.97 -2.87 18.82
C PRO A 118 -3.29 -3.71 17.57
N TRP A 119 -3.66 -3.09 16.46
CA TRP A 119 -3.91 -3.78 15.20
C TRP A 119 -2.66 -4.42 14.57
N THR A 120 -1.44 -4.01 14.97
CA THR A 120 -0.18 -4.62 14.48
C THR A 120 0.19 -5.90 15.20
N LEU A 121 -0.44 -6.21 16.35
CA LEU A 121 -0.13 -7.37 17.19
C LEU A 121 -0.24 -8.73 16.49
N PRO A 122 -1.22 -8.98 15.58
CA PRO A 122 -1.21 -10.22 14.80
C PRO A 122 0.00 -10.38 13.88
N GLY A 123 0.73 -9.29 13.60
CA GLY A 123 1.99 -9.27 12.84
C GLY A 123 3.25 -9.38 13.72
N ASN A 124 3.10 -9.55 15.04
CA ASN A 124 4.24 -9.67 15.96
C ASN A 124 5.08 -10.91 15.65
N VAL A 125 6.38 -10.73 15.56
CA VAL A 125 7.36 -11.81 15.33
C VAL A 125 8.56 -11.77 16.27
N ALA A 126 8.76 -10.67 16.99
CA ALA A 126 9.86 -10.50 17.93
C ALA A 126 9.53 -9.45 19.00
N LEU A 127 10.35 -9.38 20.02
CA LEU A 127 10.43 -8.26 20.96
C LEU A 127 11.81 -7.61 20.83
N ALA A 128 11.88 -6.29 21.04
CA ALA A 128 13.12 -5.55 21.08
C ALA A 128 13.34 -4.97 22.48
N ALA A 129 14.54 -5.17 23.03
CA ALA A 129 15.00 -4.56 24.28
C ALA A 129 16.20 -3.65 24.03
N GLY A 130 16.36 -2.59 24.80
CA GLY A 130 17.52 -1.71 24.70
C GLY A 130 18.75 -2.37 25.36
N GLU A 131 19.84 -2.56 24.62
CA GLU A 131 21.02 -3.31 25.10
C GLU A 131 21.55 -2.80 26.45
N LYS A 132 21.58 -1.47 26.61
CA LYS A 132 22.13 -0.77 27.79
C LYS A 132 21.09 -0.39 28.83
N ILE A 133 19.81 -0.68 28.58
CA ILE A 133 18.72 -0.36 29.51
C ILE A 133 18.76 -1.39 30.64
N ASN A 134 18.54 -0.91 31.87
CA ASN A 134 18.37 -1.76 33.05
C ASN A 134 16.91 -2.21 33.18
N TYR A 135 16.72 -3.51 33.32
CA TYR A 135 15.41 -4.14 33.49
C TYR A 135 15.24 -4.70 34.88
N GLU A 136 14.06 -4.52 35.44
CA GLU A 136 13.64 -5.17 36.68
C GLU A 136 12.94 -6.48 36.35
N ILE A 137 13.30 -7.53 37.04
CA ILE A 137 12.62 -8.82 37.12
C ILE A 137 11.88 -8.81 38.44
N LEU A 138 10.60 -8.47 38.41
CA LEU A 138 9.75 -8.31 39.59
C LEU A 138 8.92 -9.57 39.80
N THR A 139 9.18 -10.29 40.87
CA THR A 139 8.37 -11.43 41.33
C THR A 139 7.29 -10.95 42.29
N LEU A 140 6.05 -11.36 42.03
CA LEU A 140 4.89 -11.09 42.90
C LEU A 140 4.60 -12.29 43.82
N LYS A 141 3.86 -12.05 44.90
CA LYS A 141 3.50 -13.09 45.86
C LYS A 141 2.64 -14.23 45.30
N ASP A 142 1.92 -14.00 44.21
CA ASP A 142 1.15 -15.03 43.48
C ASP A 142 2.02 -15.87 42.53
N GLY A 143 3.32 -15.56 42.46
CA GLY A 143 4.32 -16.23 41.61
C GLY A 143 4.37 -15.74 40.16
N GLU A 144 3.59 -14.73 39.76
CA GLU A 144 3.79 -14.06 38.50
C GLU A 144 5.07 -13.22 38.53
N VAL A 145 5.79 -13.21 37.39
CA VAL A 145 7.04 -12.48 37.24
C VAL A 145 6.94 -11.57 36.05
N TYR A 146 7.23 -10.28 36.22
CA TYR A 146 7.19 -9.28 35.17
C TYR A 146 8.58 -8.70 34.91
N ILE A 147 8.94 -8.58 33.62
CA ILE A 147 10.21 -8.00 33.16
C ILE A 147 9.87 -6.73 32.38
N PHE A 148 10.44 -5.61 32.81
CA PHE A 148 10.25 -4.27 32.20
C PHE A 148 11.42 -3.36 32.57
N ALA A 149 11.57 -2.22 31.86
CA ALA A 149 12.62 -1.25 32.18
C ALA A 149 12.43 -0.66 33.60
N LYS A 150 13.47 -0.68 34.41
CA LYS A 150 13.47 -0.22 35.80
C LYS A 150 12.90 1.19 35.95
N ASP A 151 13.30 2.12 35.06
CA ASP A 151 12.92 3.53 35.12
C ASP A 151 11.43 3.77 34.80
N LEU A 152 10.72 2.77 34.25
CA LEU A 152 9.30 2.84 33.89
C LEU A 152 8.38 2.10 34.87
N LYS A 153 8.92 1.66 36.03
CA LYS A 153 8.19 0.92 37.03
C LYS A 153 6.89 1.63 37.50
N ASP A 154 6.98 2.91 37.81
CA ASP A 154 5.86 3.68 38.34
C ASP A 154 4.75 3.84 37.28
N SER A 155 5.11 3.90 36.01
CA SER A 155 4.15 3.97 34.91
C SER A 155 3.28 2.70 34.77
N LEU A 156 3.79 1.56 35.24
CA LEU A 156 3.07 0.29 35.20
C LEU A 156 2.01 0.18 36.32
N ASN A 157 2.18 0.92 37.40
CA ASN A 157 1.25 0.93 38.53
C ASN A 157 0.85 -0.50 38.98
N ILE A 158 1.87 -1.30 39.34
CA ILE A 158 1.66 -2.68 39.81
C ILE A 158 1.24 -2.67 41.25
N GLU A 159 -0.05 -2.91 41.47
CA GLU A 159 -0.67 -2.87 42.81
C GLU A 159 -0.47 -4.17 43.60
N ALA A 160 -0.14 -5.28 42.95
CA ALA A 160 0.03 -6.58 43.59
C ALA A 160 1.22 -6.58 44.56
N PRO A 161 1.12 -7.31 45.70
CA PRO A 161 2.20 -7.40 46.65
C PRO A 161 3.47 -7.98 46.04
N LYS A 162 4.60 -7.27 46.18
CA LYS A 162 5.90 -7.63 45.70
C LYS A 162 6.56 -8.65 46.64
N GLU A 163 7.27 -9.62 46.06
CA GLU A 163 8.08 -10.60 46.80
C GLU A 163 9.56 -10.29 46.66
N LYS A 164 10.03 -10.19 45.39
CA LYS A 164 11.44 -10.02 45.09
C LYS A 164 11.64 -9.18 43.83
N SER A 165 12.69 -8.36 43.82
CA SER A 165 13.17 -7.66 42.61
C SER A 165 14.61 -8.07 42.34
N GLU A 166 14.90 -8.43 41.06
CA GLU A 166 16.23 -8.64 40.53
C GLU A 166 16.46 -7.72 39.34
N PHE A 167 17.71 -7.43 39.02
CA PHE A 167 18.04 -6.49 37.95
C PHE A 167 18.93 -7.14 36.90
N THR A 168 18.73 -6.74 35.66
CA THR A 168 19.49 -7.24 34.53
C THR A 168 19.63 -6.19 33.43
N SER A 169 20.64 -6.28 32.57
CA SER A 169 20.71 -5.44 31.36
C SER A 169 19.96 -6.06 30.20
N GLY A 170 19.49 -5.24 29.27
CA GLY A 170 18.77 -5.73 28.09
C GLY A 170 19.57 -6.67 27.22
N LYS A 171 20.92 -6.59 27.24
CA LYS A 171 21.80 -7.57 26.60
C LYS A 171 21.54 -9.01 27.06
N ASN A 172 21.21 -9.20 28.33
CA ASN A 172 20.95 -10.51 28.90
C ASN A 172 19.54 -11.05 28.60
N LEU A 173 18.65 -10.21 28.06
CA LEU A 173 17.33 -10.62 27.57
C LEU A 173 17.36 -11.14 26.13
N ALA A 174 18.44 -10.85 25.39
CA ALA A 174 18.59 -11.29 24.01
C ALA A 174 18.57 -12.82 23.88
N GLY A 175 17.81 -13.31 22.92
CA GLY A 175 17.65 -14.73 22.63
C GLY A 175 16.57 -15.44 23.43
N LEU A 176 15.98 -14.81 24.48
CA LEU A 176 14.84 -15.38 25.19
C LEU A 176 13.68 -15.62 24.23
N GLU A 177 13.07 -16.80 24.35
CA GLU A 177 11.92 -17.20 23.56
C GLU A 177 10.61 -17.00 24.32
N TYR A 178 9.56 -16.59 23.59
CA TYR A 178 8.24 -16.36 24.15
C TYR A 178 7.14 -17.02 23.32
N GLU A 179 5.95 -17.16 23.91
CA GLU A 179 4.75 -17.68 23.24
C GLU A 179 4.08 -16.55 22.44
N PRO A 180 3.69 -16.77 21.15
CA PRO A 180 3.04 -15.75 20.34
C PRO A 180 1.65 -15.38 20.90
N LEU A 181 1.28 -14.09 20.82
CA LEU A 181 -0.04 -13.63 21.22
C LEU A 181 -1.16 -14.09 20.27
N PHE A 182 -0.84 -14.23 18.98
CA PHE A 182 -1.77 -14.65 17.92
C PHE A 182 -1.18 -15.82 17.15
N ASP A 183 -2.01 -16.77 16.74
CA ASP A 183 -1.56 -17.90 15.91
C ASP A 183 -1.58 -17.52 14.42
N VAL A 184 -0.39 -17.20 13.90
CA VAL A 184 -0.15 -16.88 12.49
C VAL A 184 0.95 -17.81 11.97
N SER A 185 0.55 -18.90 11.34
CA SER A 185 1.48 -19.97 10.91
C SER A 185 2.61 -19.46 10.01
N GLN A 186 2.32 -18.49 9.12
CA GLN A 186 3.28 -17.90 8.19
C GLN A 186 4.40 -17.08 8.88
N LEU A 187 4.18 -16.67 10.13
CA LEU A 187 5.16 -15.94 10.94
C LEU A 187 6.09 -16.86 11.75
N LYS A 188 5.85 -18.17 11.75
CA LYS A 188 6.68 -19.14 12.47
C LYS A 188 7.97 -19.42 11.71
N SER A 189 9.10 -19.15 12.32
CA SER A 189 10.45 -19.46 11.81
C SER A 189 11.42 -19.73 12.95
N LYS A 190 12.61 -20.18 12.67
CA LYS A 190 13.68 -20.37 13.69
C LYS A 190 14.09 -19.09 14.41
N ASN A 191 13.83 -17.92 13.80
CA ASN A 191 14.19 -16.61 14.32
C ASN A 191 12.99 -15.88 14.97
N SER A 192 11.78 -16.40 14.81
CA SER A 192 10.56 -15.77 15.34
C SER A 192 10.41 -15.99 16.84
N TYR A 193 9.66 -15.07 17.46
CA TYR A 193 9.25 -15.11 18.86
C TYR A 193 10.42 -15.15 19.86
N LYS A 194 11.45 -14.35 19.55
CA LYS A 194 12.63 -14.12 20.38
C LYS A 194 12.78 -12.65 20.74
N VAL A 195 13.50 -12.40 21.81
CA VAL A 195 13.94 -11.06 22.18
C VAL A 195 15.23 -10.70 21.46
N TYR A 196 15.27 -9.53 20.84
CA TYR A 196 16.46 -8.96 20.19
C TYR A 196 16.86 -7.67 20.88
N THR A 197 18.13 -7.28 20.79
CA THR A 197 18.58 -5.94 21.20
C THR A 197 18.44 -4.96 20.04
N ALA A 198 17.98 -3.72 20.34
CA ALA A 198 17.86 -2.68 19.35
C ALA A 198 18.15 -1.28 19.95
N GLY A 199 18.87 -0.46 19.18
CA GLY A 199 19.31 0.85 19.63
C GLY A 199 18.20 1.92 19.64
N PHE A 200 17.04 1.67 19.01
CA PHE A 200 15.90 2.59 18.99
C PHE A 200 15.01 2.45 20.24
N VAL A 201 15.19 1.42 21.05
CA VAL A 201 14.44 1.24 22.30
C VAL A 201 14.93 2.26 23.34
N ASN A 202 14.00 3.04 23.91
CA ASN A 202 14.25 4.03 24.94
C ASN A 202 13.35 3.82 26.17
N THR A 203 13.50 4.68 27.16
CA THR A 203 12.72 4.67 28.42
C THR A 203 11.91 5.96 28.62
N GLU A 204 11.59 6.67 27.54
CA GLU A 204 10.78 7.89 27.61
C GLU A 204 9.31 7.54 27.88
N GLU A 205 8.84 6.46 27.22
CA GLU A 205 7.47 5.97 27.35
C GLU A 205 7.40 4.43 27.33
N GLY A 206 6.25 3.90 27.75
CA GLY A 206 5.91 2.48 27.62
C GLY A 206 6.51 1.60 28.71
N THR A 207 7.33 0.61 28.32
CA THR A 207 7.88 -0.42 29.20
C THR A 207 9.37 -0.68 28.99
N GLY A 208 10.01 0.01 28.04
CA GLY A 208 11.37 -0.27 27.59
C GLY A 208 11.48 -1.56 26.76
N VAL A 209 10.36 -2.15 26.35
CA VAL A 209 10.31 -3.28 25.42
C VAL A 209 9.30 -2.98 24.32
N VAL A 210 9.74 -3.09 23.08
CA VAL A 210 8.93 -2.82 21.89
C VAL A 210 8.56 -4.14 21.21
N HIS A 211 7.27 -4.33 20.88
CA HIS A 211 6.87 -5.43 20.04
C HIS A 211 7.22 -5.14 18.56
N ILE A 212 7.70 -6.14 17.83
CA ILE A 212 8.20 -6.01 16.46
C ILE A 212 7.25 -6.66 15.48
N ALA A 213 6.73 -5.84 14.55
CA ALA A 213 5.92 -6.25 13.42
C ALA A 213 6.50 -5.68 12.11
N PRO A 214 7.41 -6.38 11.43
CA PRO A 214 8.26 -5.85 10.35
C PRO A 214 7.51 -5.15 9.22
N MET A 215 6.27 -5.55 8.95
CA MET A 215 5.50 -4.99 7.85
C MET A 215 4.81 -3.66 8.19
N TYR A 216 4.90 -3.16 9.45
CA TYR A 216 4.11 -2.03 9.94
C TYR A 216 4.90 -0.96 10.72
N GLY A 217 6.22 -1.07 10.79
CA GLY A 217 7.12 -0.09 11.40
C GLY A 217 8.46 -0.02 10.69
N VAL A 218 9.07 1.17 10.57
CA VAL A 218 10.39 1.35 9.89
C VAL A 218 11.48 0.65 10.68
N ASP A 219 11.52 0.85 11.99
CA ASP A 219 12.52 0.23 12.87
C ASP A 219 12.29 -1.27 12.99
N ASP A 220 11.02 -1.70 13.06
CA ASP A 220 10.61 -3.11 13.00
C ASP A 220 11.10 -3.78 11.72
N PHE A 221 10.95 -3.10 10.57
CA PHE A 221 11.39 -3.60 9.28
C PHE A 221 12.91 -3.76 9.22
N ASN A 222 13.64 -2.75 9.71
CA ASN A 222 15.11 -2.77 9.74
C ASN A 222 15.64 -3.90 10.64
N LEU A 223 15.08 -4.04 11.85
CA LEU A 223 15.41 -5.14 12.74
C LEU A 223 15.03 -6.50 12.12
N GLY A 224 13.86 -6.57 11.48
CA GLY A 224 13.39 -7.75 10.77
C GLY A 224 14.35 -8.20 9.65
N ASN A 225 14.91 -7.25 8.89
CA ASN A 225 15.93 -7.52 7.89
C ASN A 225 17.23 -8.06 8.52
N ALA A 226 17.72 -7.38 9.56
CA ALA A 226 18.97 -7.75 10.23
C ALA A 226 18.89 -9.13 10.90
N ALA A 227 17.76 -9.46 11.50
CA ALA A 227 17.51 -10.72 12.21
C ALA A 227 16.92 -11.84 11.32
N GLY A 228 16.65 -11.58 10.05
CA GLY A 228 16.03 -12.56 9.13
C GLY A 228 14.63 -13.01 9.57
N LEU A 229 13.82 -12.07 10.08
CA LEU A 229 12.45 -12.34 10.51
C LEU A 229 11.50 -12.47 9.33
N PRO A 230 10.40 -13.24 9.45
CA PRO A 230 9.37 -13.35 8.43
C PRO A 230 8.71 -12.01 8.13
N LYS A 231 8.44 -11.75 6.86
CA LYS A 231 7.79 -10.55 6.34
C LYS A 231 6.45 -10.93 5.73
N VAL A 232 5.41 -10.96 6.54
CA VAL A 232 4.07 -11.37 6.12
C VAL A 232 3.06 -10.29 6.47
N HIS A 233 2.26 -9.88 5.49
CA HIS A 233 1.16 -8.96 5.72
C HIS A 233 -0.02 -9.67 6.38
N THR A 234 -0.41 -9.21 7.55
CA THR A 234 -1.65 -9.61 8.23
C THR A 234 -2.83 -8.70 7.88
N VAL A 235 -2.55 -7.61 7.15
CA VAL A 235 -3.51 -6.60 6.70
C VAL A 235 -3.36 -6.41 5.21
N ASP A 236 -4.45 -6.31 4.47
CA ASP A 236 -4.47 -6.03 3.03
C ASP A 236 -4.35 -4.52 2.70
N LEU A 237 -4.26 -4.21 1.41
CA LEU A 237 -4.15 -2.83 0.92
C LEU A 237 -5.42 -1.99 1.18
N SER A 238 -6.55 -2.60 1.51
CA SER A 238 -7.76 -1.89 1.93
C SER A 238 -7.81 -1.61 3.43
N GLY A 239 -6.74 -1.97 4.17
CA GLY A 239 -6.65 -1.80 5.62
C GLY A 239 -7.52 -2.79 6.40
N ARG A 240 -7.71 -4.01 5.88
CA ARG A 240 -8.50 -5.07 6.52
C ARG A 240 -7.64 -6.29 6.82
N PHE A 241 -7.93 -6.96 7.91
CA PHE A 241 -7.25 -8.19 8.26
C PHE A 241 -7.49 -9.31 7.23
N VAL A 242 -6.42 -10.00 6.82
CA VAL A 242 -6.49 -11.11 5.85
C VAL A 242 -6.85 -12.44 6.49
N GLY A 243 -6.70 -12.59 7.81
CA GLY A 243 -6.92 -13.82 8.56
C GLY A 243 -7.67 -13.62 9.87
N ASN A 244 -8.17 -14.71 10.45
CA ASN A 244 -8.86 -14.70 11.75
C ASN A 244 -7.89 -14.61 12.94
N PHE A 245 -6.70 -15.19 12.83
CA PHE A 245 -5.63 -15.21 13.83
C PHE A 245 -6.06 -15.65 15.23
N GLY A 246 -7.06 -16.52 15.32
CA GLY A 246 -7.66 -16.96 16.59
C GLY A 246 -8.71 -16.00 17.19
N ALA A 247 -8.83 -14.76 16.68
CA ALA A 247 -9.64 -13.70 17.26
C ALA A 247 -10.86 -13.27 16.40
N GLY A 248 -11.14 -13.92 15.28
CA GLY A 248 -12.26 -13.53 14.39
C GLY A 248 -12.06 -12.23 13.62
N LEU A 249 -10.82 -11.88 13.28
CA LEU A 249 -10.46 -10.58 12.71
C LEU A 249 -10.64 -10.48 11.18
N LYS A 250 -10.75 -11.60 10.45
CA LYS A 250 -10.78 -11.62 8.97
C LYS A 250 -11.80 -10.65 8.40
N GLY A 251 -11.34 -9.78 7.47
CA GLY A 251 -12.15 -8.80 6.78
C GLY A 251 -12.50 -7.55 7.58
N LYS A 252 -12.15 -7.47 8.88
CA LYS A 252 -12.43 -6.30 9.71
C LYS A 252 -11.41 -5.18 9.45
N PRO A 253 -11.86 -3.89 9.40
CA PRO A 253 -10.96 -2.76 9.20
C PRO A 253 -10.11 -2.52 10.46
N VAL A 254 -8.79 -2.34 10.29
CA VAL A 254 -7.83 -2.30 11.41
C VAL A 254 -7.98 -1.07 12.31
N LYS A 255 -8.45 0.06 11.78
CA LYS A 255 -8.64 1.31 12.52
C LYS A 255 -10.11 1.54 12.90
N SER A 256 -10.87 0.49 13.21
CA SER A 256 -12.23 0.65 13.74
C SER A 256 -12.28 0.34 15.25
N PRO A 257 -13.07 1.09 16.04
CA PRO A 257 -13.26 0.81 17.47
C PRO A 257 -13.80 -0.60 17.74
N GLU A 258 -14.64 -1.12 16.85
CA GLU A 258 -15.16 -2.48 16.92
C GLU A 258 -14.02 -3.52 16.85
N THR A 259 -13.11 -3.34 15.91
CA THR A 259 -11.96 -4.24 15.75
C THR A 259 -11.00 -4.17 16.93
N GLU A 260 -10.77 -2.97 17.46
CA GLU A 260 -9.96 -2.78 18.65
C GLU A 260 -10.56 -3.51 19.86
N ASN A 261 -11.87 -3.40 20.07
CA ASN A 261 -12.57 -4.12 21.13
C ASN A 261 -12.46 -5.65 21.02
N ILE A 262 -12.51 -6.18 19.79
CA ILE A 262 -12.30 -7.61 19.52
C ILE A 262 -10.89 -8.03 19.92
N ILE A 263 -9.87 -7.24 19.57
CA ILE A 263 -8.47 -7.50 19.93
C ILE A 263 -8.33 -7.49 21.47
N PHE A 264 -8.87 -6.50 22.14
CA PHE A 264 -8.80 -6.40 23.60
C PHE A 264 -9.53 -7.54 24.31
N ALA A 265 -10.70 -7.91 23.84
CA ALA A 265 -11.44 -9.06 24.37
C ALA A 265 -10.64 -10.36 24.20
N TYR A 266 -10.04 -10.58 23.04
CA TYR A 266 -9.17 -11.73 22.78
C TYR A 266 -7.96 -11.76 23.72
N LEU A 267 -7.24 -10.64 23.85
CA LEU A 267 -6.07 -10.53 24.73
C LEU A 267 -6.45 -10.72 26.22
N LYS A 268 -7.61 -10.25 26.63
CA LYS A 268 -8.13 -10.48 27.98
C LYS A 268 -8.44 -11.96 28.22
N ASN A 269 -9.11 -12.62 27.28
CA ASN A 269 -9.48 -14.03 27.39
C ASN A 269 -8.24 -14.96 27.40
N THR A 270 -7.16 -14.58 26.69
CA THR A 270 -5.88 -15.32 26.69
C THR A 270 -4.98 -14.96 27.89
N GLY A 271 -5.39 -14.03 28.75
CA GLY A 271 -4.58 -13.56 29.88
C GLY A 271 -3.35 -12.72 29.47
N SER A 272 -3.30 -12.30 28.22
CA SER A 272 -2.16 -11.54 27.67
C SER A 272 -2.32 -10.02 27.81
N LEU A 273 -3.52 -9.54 28.12
CA LEU A 273 -3.77 -8.13 28.42
C LEU A 273 -3.29 -7.81 29.84
N PHE A 274 -2.34 -6.89 29.98
CA PHE A 274 -1.92 -6.38 31.28
C PHE A 274 -2.83 -5.22 31.74
N LYS A 275 -2.90 -4.14 30.93
CA LYS A 275 -3.82 -3.01 31.12
C LYS A 275 -4.02 -2.21 29.84
N THR A 276 -5.04 -1.36 29.85
CA THR A 276 -5.25 -0.32 28.82
C THR A 276 -5.20 1.06 29.46
N LYS A 277 -4.72 2.06 28.71
CA LYS A 277 -4.65 3.46 29.16
C LYS A 277 -4.98 4.36 27.99
N LYS A 278 -5.72 5.44 28.21
CA LYS A 278 -5.86 6.51 27.23
C LYS A 278 -4.51 7.19 27.02
N HIS A 279 -4.13 7.39 25.77
CA HIS A 279 -2.89 8.03 25.39
C HIS A 279 -3.21 9.10 24.36
N GLU A 280 -2.76 10.31 24.63
CA GLU A 280 -2.91 11.46 23.76
C GLU A 280 -1.62 11.65 22.98
N HIS A 281 -1.72 11.66 21.66
CA HIS A 281 -0.56 11.81 20.79
C HIS A 281 -0.95 12.36 19.41
N ASP A 282 0.04 12.87 18.68
CA ASP A 282 -0.13 13.30 17.31
C ASP A 282 -0.14 12.09 16.37
N TYR A 283 -1.21 11.96 15.58
CA TYR A 283 -1.36 10.87 14.62
C TYR A 283 -1.55 11.41 13.19
N PRO A 284 -0.90 10.81 12.17
CA PRO A 284 -1.03 11.26 10.79
C PRO A 284 -2.31 10.79 10.12
N PHE A 285 -3.01 11.71 9.49
CA PHE A 285 -4.19 11.46 8.64
C PHE A 285 -3.90 11.81 7.19
N CYS A 286 -4.62 11.20 6.28
CA CYS A 286 -4.55 11.54 4.87
C CYS A 286 -5.03 12.97 4.64
N TRP A 287 -4.17 13.85 4.11
CA TRP A 287 -4.52 15.25 3.83
C TRP A 287 -5.76 15.39 2.93
N ARG A 288 -5.99 14.40 2.03
CA ARG A 288 -7.09 14.41 1.05
C ARG A 288 -8.42 13.90 1.63
N CYS A 289 -8.43 12.71 2.25
CA CYS A 289 -9.66 12.02 2.67
C CYS A 289 -9.88 11.98 4.18
N LYS A 290 -8.94 12.53 4.97
CA LYS A 290 -8.97 12.58 6.43
C LYS A 290 -9.05 11.21 7.12
N SER A 291 -8.74 10.12 6.41
CA SER A 291 -8.64 8.79 7.02
C SER A 291 -7.28 8.63 7.72
N PRO A 292 -7.22 7.89 8.84
CA PRO A 292 -5.96 7.61 9.53
C PRO A 292 -5.01 6.83 8.59
N LEU A 293 -3.73 7.16 8.63
CA LEU A 293 -2.71 6.49 7.84
C LEU A 293 -2.25 5.20 8.53
N LEU A 294 -1.81 4.25 7.74
CA LEU A 294 -1.12 3.06 8.20
C LEU A 294 0.35 3.17 7.79
N TYR A 295 1.28 2.81 8.68
CA TYR A 295 2.62 2.49 8.25
C TYR A 295 2.59 1.10 7.66
N TYR A 296 3.02 0.96 6.39
CA TYR A 296 2.81 -0.27 5.64
C TYR A 296 4.02 -0.55 4.73
N ALA A 297 4.60 -1.74 4.84
CA ALA A 297 5.69 -2.15 3.97
C ALA A 297 5.16 -2.45 2.57
N LYS A 298 5.59 -1.66 1.58
CA LYS A 298 5.22 -1.84 0.17
C LYS A 298 6.46 -2.01 -0.68
N THR A 299 6.36 -2.85 -1.70
CA THR A 299 7.35 -2.87 -2.77
C THR A 299 7.33 -1.55 -3.53
N SER A 300 8.49 -1.01 -3.77
CA SER A 300 8.71 0.21 -4.53
C SER A 300 10.00 0.10 -5.33
N TRP A 301 10.07 0.85 -6.42
CA TRP A 301 11.31 0.99 -7.18
C TRP A 301 12.12 2.16 -6.63
N PHE A 302 13.41 1.92 -6.40
CA PHE A 302 14.34 2.86 -5.80
C PHE A 302 15.54 3.12 -6.71
N ILE A 303 16.03 4.37 -6.68
CA ILE A 303 17.37 4.72 -7.20
C ILE A 303 18.34 4.72 -6.02
N ARG A 304 19.46 3.98 -6.15
CA ARG A 304 20.53 3.87 -5.13
C ARG A 304 21.32 5.18 -5.01
N MET A 305 20.70 6.20 -4.41
CA MET A 305 21.30 7.52 -4.24
C MET A 305 22.48 7.51 -3.26
N GLU A 306 22.47 6.62 -2.27
CA GLU A 306 23.58 6.45 -1.33
C GLU A 306 24.88 6.08 -2.03
N LYS A 307 24.84 5.25 -3.09
CA LYS A 307 26.01 4.94 -3.92
C LYS A 307 26.56 6.15 -4.67
N LEU A 308 25.72 7.14 -4.92
CA LEU A 308 26.07 8.38 -5.63
C LEU A 308 26.54 9.50 -4.69
N LYS A 309 26.31 9.37 -3.39
CA LYS A 309 26.55 10.39 -2.36
C LYS A 309 27.90 11.09 -2.50
N LYS A 310 29.00 10.35 -2.57
CA LYS A 310 30.35 10.90 -2.71
C LYS A 310 30.50 11.76 -3.97
N LYS A 311 29.95 11.29 -5.11
CA LYS A 311 29.99 12.03 -6.39
C LYS A 311 29.14 13.28 -6.34
N LEU A 312 27.97 13.24 -5.73
CA LEU A 312 27.07 14.38 -5.57
C LEU A 312 27.72 15.46 -4.71
N ILE A 313 28.31 15.10 -3.57
CA ILE A 313 29.05 16.03 -2.71
C ILE A 313 30.25 16.65 -3.46
N GLY A 314 31.04 15.81 -4.16
CA GLY A 314 32.17 16.27 -4.97
C GLY A 314 31.77 17.25 -6.06
N ASN A 315 30.64 17.02 -6.74
CA ASN A 315 30.11 17.96 -7.73
C ASN A 315 29.56 19.23 -7.08
N ASN A 316 28.86 19.13 -5.96
CA ASN A 316 28.38 20.30 -5.21
C ASN A 316 29.52 21.24 -4.81
N ASN A 317 30.68 20.68 -4.43
CA ASN A 317 31.86 21.47 -4.07
C ASN A 317 32.44 22.30 -5.23
N LYS A 318 32.16 21.90 -6.48
CA LYS A 318 32.60 22.62 -7.69
C LYS A 318 31.63 23.74 -8.13
N ILE A 319 30.41 23.76 -7.58
CA ILE A 319 29.42 24.80 -7.90
C ILE A 319 29.74 26.09 -7.20
N ASN A 320 29.65 27.20 -7.93
CA ASN A 320 29.67 28.51 -7.33
C ASN A 320 28.28 28.91 -6.83
N TRP A 321 28.05 28.79 -5.53
CA TRP A 321 26.76 29.08 -4.89
C TRP A 321 26.65 30.58 -4.51
N ILE A 322 25.51 31.16 -4.87
CA ILE A 322 25.14 32.52 -4.45
C ILE A 322 23.77 32.45 -3.77
N PRO A 323 23.69 32.65 -2.44
CA PRO A 323 24.77 32.93 -1.48
C PRO A 323 25.57 31.64 -1.15
N GLY A 324 26.86 31.80 -0.83
CA GLY A 324 27.83 30.70 -0.66
C GLY A 324 27.52 29.71 0.48
N HIS A 325 26.81 30.16 1.53
CA HIS A 325 26.48 29.32 2.69
C HIS A 325 25.57 28.14 2.35
N ILE A 326 24.81 28.19 1.23
CA ILE A 326 23.95 27.11 0.79
C ILE A 326 24.75 25.84 0.45
N LYS A 327 25.97 26.01 -0.08
CA LYS A 327 26.86 24.91 -0.50
C LYS A 327 27.08 23.87 0.60
N GLN A 328 27.52 24.31 1.77
CA GLN A 328 27.82 23.46 2.91
C GLN A 328 26.64 23.34 3.88
N GLY A 329 25.80 24.37 3.95
CA GLY A 329 24.61 24.43 4.78
C GLY A 329 23.49 23.54 4.22
N ARG A 330 22.32 24.13 3.99
CA ARG A 330 21.08 23.38 3.68
C ARG A 330 21.21 22.34 2.56
N PHE A 331 21.88 22.70 1.45
CA PHE A 331 22.03 21.75 0.34
C PHE A 331 23.11 20.70 0.61
N GLY A 332 24.24 21.13 1.21
CA GLY A 332 25.31 20.21 1.57
C GLY A 332 24.86 19.19 2.64
N GLU A 333 24.12 19.63 3.66
CA GLU A 333 23.53 18.74 4.67
C GLU A 333 22.57 17.73 4.01
N TRP A 334 21.66 18.21 3.15
CA TRP A 334 20.75 17.32 2.43
C TRP A 334 21.51 16.25 1.61
N LEU A 335 22.62 16.61 0.97
CA LEU A 335 23.45 15.62 0.26
C LEU A 335 24.17 14.64 1.20
N ARG A 336 24.57 15.11 2.41
CA ARG A 336 25.20 14.23 3.42
C ARG A 336 24.22 13.20 3.97
N GLU A 337 22.95 13.52 4.01
CA GLU A 337 21.89 12.65 4.51
C GLU A 337 21.07 12.00 3.40
N VAL A 338 21.54 12.05 2.15
CA VAL A 338 20.81 11.46 1.03
C VAL A 338 20.53 9.98 1.25
N LYS A 339 19.26 9.62 1.11
CA LYS A 339 18.75 8.23 1.16
C LYS A 339 18.31 7.79 -0.22
N ASP A 340 18.20 6.49 -0.43
CA ASP A 340 17.72 5.93 -1.68
C ASP A 340 16.32 6.49 -2.03
N TRP A 341 16.15 6.87 -3.28
CA TRP A 341 14.97 7.59 -3.76
C TRP A 341 13.90 6.65 -4.29
N ALA A 342 12.76 6.55 -3.59
CA ALA A 342 11.58 5.83 -4.08
C ALA A 342 10.90 6.61 -5.21
N ILE A 343 10.92 6.06 -6.42
CA ILE A 343 10.40 6.71 -7.62
C ILE A 343 9.03 6.22 -8.06
N SER A 344 8.63 5.01 -7.69
CA SER A 344 7.33 4.46 -8.09
C SER A 344 6.17 5.03 -7.30
N ARG A 345 5.02 5.21 -7.95
CA ARG A 345 3.74 5.60 -7.35
C ARG A 345 2.62 4.78 -7.98
N GLU A 346 1.61 4.46 -7.21
CA GLU A 346 0.43 3.71 -7.65
C GLU A 346 -0.68 4.63 -8.16
N ARG A 347 -0.31 5.63 -8.93
CA ARG A 347 -1.24 6.57 -9.55
C ARG A 347 -1.24 6.38 -11.06
N TYR A 348 -2.41 6.38 -11.65
CA TYR A 348 -2.59 6.20 -13.11
C TYR A 348 -2.26 7.45 -13.95
N TRP A 349 -1.80 8.51 -13.31
CA TRP A 349 -1.38 9.73 -14.00
C TRP A 349 0.14 9.88 -13.92
N GLY A 350 0.76 10.04 -15.08
CA GLY A 350 2.19 10.22 -15.22
C GLY A 350 2.84 9.16 -16.11
N THR A 351 4.16 9.12 -16.12
CA THR A 351 4.93 8.17 -16.92
C THR A 351 4.98 6.82 -16.22
N PRO A 352 4.56 5.72 -16.86
CA PRO A 352 4.73 4.38 -16.32
C PRO A 352 6.21 3.99 -16.27
N LEU A 353 6.59 3.13 -15.31
CA LEU A 353 7.95 2.59 -15.27
C LEU A 353 8.16 1.58 -16.40
N PRO A 354 9.23 1.71 -17.19
CA PRO A 354 9.48 0.86 -18.36
C PRO A 354 10.15 -0.47 -17.97
N ILE A 355 9.68 -1.14 -16.94
CA ILE A 355 10.31 -2.35 -16.41
C ILE A 355 9.37 -3.53 -16.60
N TRP A 356 9.87 -4.56 -17.26
CA TRP A 356 9.17 -5.81 -17.50
C TRP A 356 9.90 -6.95 -16.79
N ARG A 357 9.13 -7.84 -16.20
CA ARG A 357 9.62 -9.06 -15.55
C ARG A 357 9.00 -10.28 -16.21
N CYS A 358 9.84 -11.21 -16.64
CA CYS A 358 9.37 -12.51 -17.12
C CYS A 358 8.72 -13.28 -15.99
N LYS A 359 7.53 -13.85 -16.23
CA LYS A 359 6.79 -14.62 -15.22
C LYS A 359 7.44 -15.96 -14.92
N ASP A 360 8.14 -16.54 -15.92
CA ASP A 360 8.68 -17.88 -15.82
C ASP A 360 10.11 -17.92 -15.25
N CYS A 361 10.96 -16.95 -15.65
CA CYS A 361 12.37 -16.95 -15.24
C CYS A 361 12.79 -15.73 -14.42
N SER A 362 11.85 -14.83 -14.09
CA SER A 362 12.10 -13.59 -13.34
C SER A 362 13.13 -12.65 -13.96
N TYR A 363 13.50 -12.85 -15.26
CA TYR A 363 14.36 -11.92 -15.98
C TYR A 363 13.69 -10.56 -16.06
N GLU A 364 14.45 -9.50 -15.76
CA GLU A 364 13.97 -8.13 -15.79
C GLU A 364 14.65 -7.35 -16.91
N TYR A 365 13.87 -6.47 -17.54
CA TYR A 365 14.33 -5.60 -18.59
C TYR A 365 13.72 -4.20 -18.48
N ALA A 366 14.54 -3.18 -18.56
CA ALA A 366 14.10 -1.78 -18.62
C ALA A 366 14.17 -1.25 -20.05
N ALA A 367 13.02 -1.01 -20.68
CA ALA A 367 12.96 -0.44 -22.03
C ALA A 367 13.31 1.05 -22.02
N GLY A 368 14.26 1.46 -22.88
CA GLY A 368 14.67 2.86 -23.01
C GLY A 368 13.95 3.63 -24.10
N SER A 369 13.07 2.98 -24.88
CA SER A 369 12.32 3.62 -25.97
C SER A 369 11.07 2.83 -26.31
N LEU A 370 10.15 3.42 -27.05
CA LEU A 370 8.99 2.73 -27.60
C LEU A 370 9.41 1.59 -28.55
N SER A 371 10.44 1.81 -29.36
CA SER A 371 10.96 0.76 -30.26
C SER A 371 11.60 -0.40 -29.50
N ALA A 372 12.26 -0.15 -28.37
CA ALA A 372 12.78 -1.21 -27.51
C ALA A 372 11.64 -2.00 -26.85
N PHE A 373 10.53 -1.33 -26.53
CA PHE A 373 9.31 -1.98 -26.04
C PHE A 373 8.66 -2.86 -27.12
N ASP A 374 8.54 -2.36 -28.35
CA ASP A 374 7.98 -3.13 -29.47
C ASP A 374 8.81 -4.39 -29.77
N ALA A 375 10.14 -4.34 -29.53
CA ALA A 375 11.01 -5.49 -29.68
C ALA A 375 10.75 -6.61 -28.65
N LEU A 376 10.21 -6.27 -27.47
CA LEU A 376 9.78 -7.23 -26.44
C LEU A 376 8.40 -7.84 -26.75
N SER A 377 7.62 -7.17 -27.58
CA SER A 377 6.32 -7.65 -27.98
C SER A 377 6.47 -8.87 -28.87
N PRO A 378 5.73 -9.97 -28.64
CA PRO A 378 5.73 -11.08 -29.59
C PRO A 378 5.38 -10.54 -30.97
N LYS A 379 6.13 -10.95 -32.00
CA LYS A 379 6.02 -10.46 -33.42
C LYS A 379 4.60 -10.59 -34.03
N LYS A 380 3.65 -11.20 -33.29
CA LYS A 380 2.23 -11.21 -33.61
C LYS A 380 1.49 -10.39 -32.55
N LEU A 381 1.42 -9.09 -32.75
CA LEU A 381 0.45 -8.26 -32.02
C LEU A 381 -0.96 -8.72 -32.39
N ASN A 382 -1.77 -9.01 -31.39
CA ASN A 382 -3.20 -9.21 -31.59
C ASN A 382 -3.78 -7.93 -32.22
N LYS A 383 -4.52 -8.07 -33.28
CA LYS A 383 -5.30 -6.98 -33.86
C LYS A 383 -6.68 -7.01 -33.23
N TYR A 384 -7.03 -5.97 -32.48
CA TYR A 384 -8.35 -5.84 -31.89
C TYR A 384 -9.25 -5.01 -32.79
N ILE A 385 -10.45 -5.49 -33.04
CA ILE A 385 -11.49 -4.79 -33.74
C ILE A 385 -12.63 -4.57 -32.72
N PHE A 386 -12.92 -3.31 -32.44
CA PHE A 386 -14.04 -2.94 -31.59
C PHE A 386 -15.26 -2.65 -32.47
N LEU A 387 -16.36 -3.32 -32.13
CA LEU A 387 -17.64 -3.14 -32.80
C LEU A 387 -18.68 -2.75 -31.78
N ARG A 388 -19.35 -1.62 -31.98
CA ARG A 388 -20.56 -1.29 -31.24
C ARG A 388 -21.70 -2.20 -31.76
N HIS A 389 -22.60 -2.60 -30.88
CA HIS A 389 -23.81 -3.32 -31.28
C HIS A 389 -24.60 -2.55 -32.33
N GLY A 390 -25.29 -3.26 -33.22
CA GLY A 390 -26.25 -2.67 -34.16
C GLY A 390 -27.36 -1.87 -33.44
N GLU A 391 -28.09 -1.07 -34.18
CA GLU A 391 -29.22 -0.36 -33.59
C GLU A 391 -30.14 -1.34 -32.84
N ALA A 392 -30.45 -1.01 -31.57
CA ALA A 392 -31.35 -1.80 -30.72
C ALA A 392 -32.58 -1.01 -30.36
N GLU A 393 -33.64 -1.68 -29.91
CA GLU A 393 -34.91 -1.09 -29.57
C GLU A 393 -34.78 0.04 -28.52
N ASN A 394 -33.83 -0.08 -27.57
CA ASN A 394 -33.57 1.02 -26.63
C ASN A 394 -32.97 2.26 -27.30
N ASN A 395 -32.16 2.10 -28.35
CA ASN A 395 -31.60 3.22 -29.12
C ASN A 395 -32.70 3.96 -29.85
N ARG A 396 -33.58 3.22 -30.55
CA ARG A 396 -34.75 3.79 -31.24
C ARG A 396 -35.69 4.52 -30.30
N GLN A 397 -35.85 4.01 -29.08
CA GLN A 397 -36.69 4.62 -28.06
C GLN A 397 -35.95 5.71 -27.25
N GLY A 398 -34.68 5.95 -27.47
CA GLY A 398 -33.87 6.89 -26.69
C GLY A 398 -33.76 6.53 -25.21
N ILE A 399 -33.73 5.23 -24.87
CA ILE A 399 -33.67 4.73 -23.50
C ILE A 399 -32.26 4.27 -23.16
N ILE A 400 -31.76 4.65 -21.97
CA ILE A 400 -30.53 4.14 -21.40
C ILE A 400 -30.79 2.72 -20.91
N SER A 401 -29.92 1.77 -21.31
CA SER A 401 -29.97 0.38 -20.84
C SER A 401 -28.59 -0.11 -20.52
N CYS A 402 -28.37 -0.50 -19.27
CA CYS A 402 -27.16 -1.13 -18.76
C CYS A 402 -27.51 -2.34 -17.88
N TYR A 403 -26.51 -3.02 -17.34
CA TYR A 403 -26.74 -4.13 -16.43
C TYR A 403 -26.95 -3.62 -14.97
N PRO A 404 -27.91 -4.18 -14.22
CA PRO A 404 -28.91 -5.18 -14.63
C PRO A 404 -29.96 -4.56 -15.57
N GLU A 405 -30.25 -5.26 -16.68
CA GLU A 405 -31.22 -4.78 -17.66
C GLU A 405 -32.65 -4.83 -17.05
N ARG A 406 -33.28 -3.67 -16.89
CA ARG A 406 -34.70 -3.58 -16.44
C ARG A 406 -35.67 -4.19 -17.45
N LYS A 407 -35.31 -4.08 -18.74
CA LYS A 407 -36.01 -4.69 -19.87
C LYS A 407 -34.98 -5.10 -20.90
N LYS A 408 -35.19 -6.23 -21.55
CA LYS A 408 -34.36 -6.71 -22.66
C LYS A 408 -34.72 -5.95 -23.94
N TYR A 409 -33.68 -5.44 -24.58
CA TYR A 409 -33.81 -4.68 -25.84
C TYR A 409 -33.01 -5.42 -26.92
N PRO A 410 -33.73 -6.13 -27.83
CA PRO A 410 -33.10 -6.79 -28.98
C PRO A 410 -32.64 -5.75 -30.03
N LEU A 411 -31.88 -6.22 -31.01
CA LEU A 411 -31.60 -5.43 -32.22
C LEU A 411 -32.90 -5.14 -32.99
N THR A 412 -32.95 -3.97 -33.62
CA THR A 412 -33.95 -3.70 -34.63
C THR A 412 -33.62 -4.46 -35.92
N ILE A 413 -34.60 -4.61 -36.80
CA ILE A 413 -34.35 -5.21 -38.13
C ILE A 413 -33.22 -4.45 -38.85
N GLU A 414 -33.23 -3.12 -38.75
CA GLU A 414 -32.21 -2.29 -39.37
C GLU A 414 -30.84 -2.50 -38.68
N GLY A 415 -30.82 -2.59 -37.32
CA GLY A 415 -29.60 -2.92 -36.59
C GLY A 415 -28.97 -4.23 -36.99
N ALA A 416 -29.76 -5.27 -37.21
CA ALA A 416 -29.29 -6.55 -37.74
C ALA A 416 -28.67 -6.39 -39.14
N ARG A 417 -29.37 -5.69 -40.04
CA ARG A 417 -28.84 -5.40 -41.40
C ARG A 417 -27.55 -4.58 -41.39
N GLN A 418 -27.41 -3.62 -40.47
CA GLN A 418 -26.16 -2.87 -40.29
C GLN A 418 -24.97 -3.81 -40.03
N ILE A 419 -25.15 -4.80 -39.18
CA ILE A 419 -24.10 -5.76 -38.85
C ILE A 419 -23.85 -6.73 -40.00
N GLU A 420 -24.89 -7.23 -40.65
CA GLU A 420 -24.77 -8.12 -41.81
C GLU A 420 -23.96 -7.50 -42.94
N LYS A 421 -24.15 -6.21 -43.22
CA LYS A 421 -23.36 -5.45 -44.21
C LYS A 421 -21.85 -5.46 -43.93
N LEU A 422 -21.43 -5.65 -42.68
CA LEU A 422 -20.04 -5.69 -42.27
C LEU A 422 -19.39 -7.08 -42.43
N ILE A 423 -20.18 -8.15 -42.59
CA ILE A 423 -19.68 -9.53 -42.67
C ILE A 423 -18.60 -9.71 -43.75
N PRO A 424 -18.76 -9.19 -45.02
CA PRO A 424 -17.72 -9.34 -46.02
C PRO A 424 -16.37 -8.71 -45.61
N TRP A 425 -16.43 -7.59 -44.86
CA TRP A 425 -15.26 -6.95 -44.32
C TRP A 425 -14.59 -7.76 -43.26
N PHE A 426 -15.36 -8.33 -42.28
CA PHE A 426 -14.85 -9.20 -41.24
C PHE A 426 -14.21 -10.46 -41.79
N LYS A 427 -14.79 -11.08 -42.87
CA LYS A 427 -14.19 -12.24 -43.56
C LYS A 427 -12.81 -11.91 -44.10
N LYS A 428 -12.60 -10.73 -44.68
CA LYS A 428 -11.28 -10.27 -45.18
C LYS A 428 -10.27 -10.08 -44.07
N LYS A 429 -10.69 -9.79 -42.82
CA LYS A 429 -9.81 -9.53 -41.68
C LYS A 429 -9.33 -10.81 -40.96
N LYS A 430 -9.79 -12.01 -41.36
CA LYS A 430 -9.41 -13.31 -40.77
C LYS A 430 -9.56 -13.30 -39.24
N ILE A 431 -10.76 -13.09 -38.75
CA ILE A 431 -11.07 -13.06 -37.32
C ILE A 431 -10.75 -14.41 -36.68
N ASP A 432 -10.00 -14.44 -35.60
CA ASP A 432 -9.67 -15.66 -34.85
C ASP A 432 -10.63 -15.90 -33.68
N LEU A 433 -11.00 -14.84 -32.95
CA LEU A 433 -11.83 -14.88 -31.75
C LEU A 433 -12.88 -13.78 -31.78
N VAL A 434 -14.08 -14.06 -31.25
CA VAL A 434 -15.14 -13.10 -31.06
C VAL A 434 -15.51 -13.05 -29.60
N PHE A 435 -15.30 -11.90 -28.96
CA PHE A 435 -15.75 -11.63 -27.60
C PHE A 435 -16.95 -10.71 -27.60
N SER A 436 -17.86 -10.90 -26.68
CA SER A 436 -19.02 -10.02 -26.54
C SER A 436 -19.44 -9.86 -25.10
N SER A 437 -20.07 -8.73 -24.81
CA SER A 437 -20.91 -8.56 -23.62
C SER A 437 -22.06 -9.59 -23.63
N ASP A 438 -22.56 -9.96 -22.47
CA ASP A 438 -23.71 -10.84 -22.30
C ASP A 438 -25.05 -10.10 -22.31
N ILE A 439 -25.07 -8.79 -22.58
CA ILE A 439 -26.28 -7.99 -22.79
C ILE A 439 -26.90 -8.36 -24.14
N LEU A 440 -28.27 -8.44 -24.22
CA LEU A 440 -28.98 -9.03 -25.36
C LEU A 440 -28.55 -8.46 -26.72
N ARG A 441 -28.60 -7.15 -26.91
CA ARG A 441 -28.22 -6.48 -28.17
C ARG A 441 -26.78 -6.76 -28.62
N ALA A 442 -25.87 -6.87 -27.64
CA ALA A 442 -24.47 -7.23 -27.93
C ALA A 442 -24.33 -8.72 -28.29
N LYS A 443 -25.09 -9.59 -27.61
CA LYS A 443 -25.16 -11.02 -27.97
C LYS A 443 -25.63 -11.22 -29.40
N GLU A 444 -26.72 -10.60 -29.77
CA GLU A 444 -27.31 -10.72 -31.12
C GLU A 444 -26.34 -10.19 -32.17
N THR A 445 -25.72 -9.05 -31.92
CA THR A 445 -24.65 -8.51 -32.79
C THR A 445 -23.51 -9.52 -32.97
N ALA A 446 -23.01 -10.08 -31.85
CA ALA A 446 -21.91 -11.04 -31.89
C ALA A 446 -22.31 -12.36 -32.56
N GLN A 447 -23.56 -12.80 -32.45
CA GLN A 447 -24.08 -13.98 -33.12
C GLN A 447 -24.13 -13.81 -34.64
N ILE A 448 -24.55 -12.64 -35.14
CA ILE A 448 -24.53 -12.30 -36.56
C ILE A 448 -23.10 -12.33 -37.09
N VAL A 449 -22.16 -11.65 -36.39
CA VAL A 449 -20.74 -11.64 -36.78
C VAL A 449 -20.17 -13.04 -36.76
N SER A 450 -20.40 -13.80 -35.68
CA SER A 450 -19.93 -15.16 -35.47
C SER A 450 -20.40 -16.11 -36.55
N GLY A 451 -21.69 -16.08 -36.90
CA GLY A 451 -22.26 -16.85 -38.00
C GLY A 451 -21.61 -16.49 -39.35
N GLY A 452 -21.38 -15.19 -39.58
CA GLY A 452 -20.74 -14.71 -40.79
C GLY A 452 -19.26 -15.11 -40.95
N VAL A 453 -18.49 -15.19 -39.86
CA VAL A 453 -17.06 -15.52 -39.89
C VAL A 453 -16.72 -16.96 -39.49
N GLY A 454 -17.71 -17.74 -39.05
CA GLY A 454 -17.52 -19.15 -38.65
C GLY A 454 -16.74 -19.34 -37.35
N LYS A 455 -16.88 -18.42 -36.37
CA LYS A 455 -16.17 -18.45 -35.08
C LYS A 455 -17.15 -18.49 -33.91
N LYS A 456 -16.77 -19.17 -32.82
CA LYS A 456 -17.58 -19.18 -31.58
C LYS A 456 -17.46 -17.85 -30.84
N VAL A 457 -18.56 -17.42 -30.21
CA VAL A 457 -18.55 -16.22 -29.33
C VAL A 457 -18.17 -16.61 -27.91
N VAL A 458 -17.26 -15.85 -27.33
CA VAL A 458 -16.94 -15.90 -25.90
C VAL A 458 -17.60 -14.70 -25.21
N TYR A 459 -18.51 -14.97 -24.28
CA TYR A 459 -19.20 -13.91 -23.52
C TYR A 459 -18.39 -13.54 -22.28
N ASP A 460 -18.17 -12.22 -22.07
CA ASP A 460 -17.44 -11.72 -20.92
C ASP A 460 -18.20 -10.54 -20.30
N LYS A 461 -18.51 -10.69 -19.01
CA LYS A 461 -19.23 -9.67 -18.22
C LYS A 461 -18.45 -8.36 -18.09
N ARG A 462 -17.13 -8.37 -18.25
CA ARG A 462 -16.29 -7.17 -18.22
C ARG A 462 -16.52 -6.26 -19.41
N LEU A 463 -17.15 -6.75 -20.48
CA LEU A 463 -17.51 -5.98 -21.67
C LEU A 463 -18.89 -5.36 -21.59
N ARG A 464 -19.57 -5.44 -20.42
CA ARG A 464 -20.85 -4.77 -20.22
C ARG A 464 -20.68 -3.25 -20.25
N GLU A 465 -21.74 -2.57 -20.68
CA GLU A 465 -21.88 -1.11 -20.55
C GLU A 465 -21.75 -0.71 -19.06
N HIS A 466 -21.18 0.46 -18.80
CA HIS A 466 -21.06 0.97 -17.43
C HIS A 466 -22.45 1.18 -16.80
N ASP A 467 -22.52 1.13 -15.48
CA ASP A 467 -23.75 1.32 -14.73
C ASP A 467 -24.15 2.81 -14.72
N PHE A 468 -25.34 3.10 -15.24
CA PHE A 468 -25.93 4.43 -15.21
C PHE A 468 -26.78 4.69 -13.93
N GLY A 469 -26.77 3.77 -12.98
CA GLY A 469 -27.48 3.90 -11.72
C GLY A 469 -29.00 4.09 -11.91
N SER A 470 -29.54 5.12 -11.28
CA SER A 470 -30.98 5.45 -11.36
C SER A 470 -31.49 5.80 -12.75
N TYR A 471 -30.58 6.17 -13.68
CA TYR A 471 -30.96 6.49 -15.06
C TYR A 471 -31.19 5.27 -15.95
N ASN A 472 -30.80 4.08 -15.49
CA ASN A 472 -31.07 2.82 -16.21
C ASN A 472 -32.59 2.63 -16.42
N GLY A 473 -33.01 2.48 -17.67
CA GLY A 473 -34.41 2.38 -18.08
C GLY A 473 -35.12 3.73 -18.29
N GLN A 474 -34.40 4.85 -18.15
CA GLN A 474 -34.96 6.19 -18.41
C GLN A 474 -34.56 6.72 -19.78
N LYS A 475 -35.24 7.78 -20.24
CA LYS A 475 -34.88 8.52 -21.46
C LYS A 475 -33.51 9.15 -21.34
N ALA A 476 -32.67 9.00 -22.36
CA ALA A 476 -31.33 9.53 -22.41
C ALA A 476 -31.24 11.04 -22.23
N GLU A 477 -32.28 11.76 -22.69
CA GLU A 477 -32.40 13.21 -22.52
C GLU A 477 -32.33 13.66 -21.07
N LYS A 478 -32.90 12.89 -20.13
CA LYS A 478 -32.87 13.20 -18.69
C LYS A 478 -31.45 13.14 -18.14
N TRP A 479 -30.67 12.19 -18.60
CA TRP A 479 -29.26 12.03 -18.19
C TRP A 479 -28.39 13.13 -18.81
N HIS A 480 -28.61 13.46 -20.11
CA HIS A 480 -27.93 14.55 -20.79
C HIS A 480 -28.25 15.91 -20.16
N ALA A 481 -29.48 16.14 -19.76
CA ALA A 481 -29.88 17.37 -19.07
C ALA A 481 -29.17 17.53 -17.71
N PHE A 482 -28.96 16.43 -16.97
CA PHE A 482 -28.32 16.46 -15.68
C PHE A 482 -26.80 16.64 -15.77
N PHE A 483 -26.14 15.93 -16.69
CA PHE A 483 -24.68 15.95 -16.84
C PHE A 483 -24.16 17.02 -17.81
N GLY A 484 -25.09 17.75 -18.50
CA GLY A 484 -24.78 18.88 -19.37
C GLY A 484 -23.93 18.56 -20.59
N HIS A 485 -23.64 19.54 -21.45
CA HIS A 485 -22.91 19.45 -22.71
C HIS A 485 -21.47 18.88 -22.61
N LYS A 486 -20.95 18.60 -21.42
CA LYS A 486 -19.55 18.17 -21.19
C LYS A 486 -19.22 16.78 -21.73
N MET A 487 -20.19 15.91 -22.00
CA MET A 487 -19.91 14.56 -22.51
C MET A 487 -20.03 14.40 -24.04
N ASN A 488 -20.66 15.32 -24.73
CA ASN A 488 -20.82 15.24 -26.20
C ASN A 488 -19.50 15.43 -26.97
N GLN A 489 -18.45 15.99 -26.36
CA GLN A 489 -17.14 16.15 -27.00
C GLN A 489 -16.29 14.89 -27.02
N TYR A 490 -16.61 13.87 -26.22
CA TYR A 490 -15.83 12.63 -26.13
C TYR A 490 -16.43 11.43 -26.87
N ALA A 491 -17.66 11.56 -27.38
CA ALA A 491 -18.32 10.47 -28.10
C ALA A 491 -18.14 10.51 -29.62
N MET A 492 -17.45 11.50 -30.16
CA MET A 492 -17.27 11.71 -31.61
C MET A 492 -15.82 11.92 -32.05
N LYS A 493 -14.87 11.22 -31.43
CA LYS A 493 -13.51 11.12 -32.02
C LYS A 493 -13.00 9.70 -31.99
#